data_95b6a7873083446fd8c9a74589a2169e
#
_entry.id   95b6a7873083446fd8c9a74589a2169e
#
_cell.length_a   1.000
_cell.length_b   1.000
_cell.length_c   1.000
_cell.angle_alpha   90.00
_cell.angle_beta   90.00
_cell.angle_gamma   90.00
#
_symmetry.space_group_name_H-M   'P 1'
#
loop_
_entity.id
_entity.type
_entity.pdbx_description
1 polymer ?
#
loop_
_entity_poly.entity_id
_entity_poly.type
_entity_poly.pdbx_seq_one_letter_code
_entity_poly.pdbx_strand_id
1 'polypeptide(L)'
;MEQFDSKLTSVIDSTLGMRCKLYGYQYSEIIRSLMSVYFCGGSCIEDVTSHLMCHLSLHPTLRTYSADTILRAIKELTQDNISYTSDTGKTYAFNTADKLNTLLLNCLFATGQLKEGGMYDVDFDHQFIETEKYDAKTTYKKFLGYRPGVAVIGDMIVGIENSDGNTNVRFNRKDTLGRFFERLEQKGLTVNRFRADCGSCSEEIVEEVGKHCKTFYIRTNRCGSLYDDIFVLRGWKKEELDGIEFELNSILVENFFCLRHSYETSIRAGHKKIPTE
;
A
#
# COMPACT_ATOMS: atom_id res chain seq x y z
N MET A 1 -4.76 -6.70 28.45
CA MET A 1 -5.30 -5.51 27.78
C MET A 1 -4.55 -4.23 28.19
N GLU A 2 -4.38 -3.95 29.48
CA GLU A 2 -3.68 -2.73 29.96
C GLU A 2 -2.25 -2.56 29.48
N GLN A 3 -1.44 -3.64 29.40
CA GLN A 3 -0.06 -3.58 28.89
C GLN A 3 0.00 -3.27 27.38
N PHE A 4 -0.92 -3.81 26.61
CA PHE A 4 -1.03 -3.51 25.17
C PHE A 4 -1.40 -2.05 24.97
N ASP A 5 -2.34 -1.57 25.77
CA ASP A 5 -2.87 -0.22 25.72
C ASP A 5 -1.79 0.84 26.08
N SER A 6 -1.01 0.59 27.14
CA SER A 6 0.10 1.46 27.54
C SER A 6 1.21 1.51 26.50
N LYS A 7 1.53 0.37 25.89
CA LYS A 7 2.56 0.26 24.86
C LYS A 7 2.16 0.98 23.59
N LEU A 8 0.90 0.82 23.14
CA LEU A 8 0.37 1.51 21.97
C LEU A 8 0.34 3.04 22.20
N THR A 9 -0.11 3.49 23.36
CA THR A 9 -0.10 4.90 23.76
C THR A 9 1.31 5.49 23.65
N SER A 10 2.31 4.82 24.22
CA SER A 10 3.71 5.26 24.15
C SER A 10 4.23 5.36 22.71
N VAL A 11 3.89 4.40 21.87
CA VAL A 11 4.31 4.41 20.45
C VAL A 11 3.67 5.56 19.69
N ILE A 12 2.38 5.82 19.89
CA ILE A 12 1.68 6.92 19.22
C ILE A 12 2.30 8.25 19.64
N ASP A 13 2.44 8.49 20.95
CA ASP A 13 2.94 9.76 21.47
C ASP A 13 4.41 10.00 21.11
N SER A 14 5.25 8.96 21.10
CA SER A 14 6.65 9.08 20.68
C SER A 14 6.79 9.34 19.18
N THR A 15 5.87 8.84 18.37
CA THR A 15 5.91 9.00 16.90
C THR A 15 5.30 10.30 16.44
N LEU A 16 4.13 10.65 16.93
CA LEU A 16 3.39 11.84 16.50
C LEU A 16 3.75 13.11 17.28
N GLY A 17 4.36 12.93 18.45
CA GLY A 17 4.69 14.02 19.38
C GLY A 17 3.49 14.43 20.21
N MET A 18 3.73 15.44 21.07
CA MET A 18 2.68 15.98 21.93
C MET A 18 1.90 17.09 21.22
N ARG A 19 0.59 17.11 21.42
CA ARG A 19 -0.24 18.24 20.97
C ARG A 19 -0.01 19.43 21.90
N CYS A 20 0.38 20.57 21.31
CA CYS A 20 0.73 21.79 22.02
C CYS A 20 -0.46 22.57 22.62
N LYS A 21 -1.54 21.91 23.00
CA LYS A 21 -2.72 22.59 23.58
C LYS A 21 -2.81 22.30 25.06
N LEU A 22 -2.79 23.34 25.87
CA LEU A 22 -2.79 23.28 27.33
C LEU A 22 -3.97 22.48 27.92
N TYR A 23 -5.07 22.37 27.19
CA TYR A 23 -6.28 21.59 27.50
C TYR A 23 -6.72 20.67 26.38
N GLY A 24 -5.78 20.32 25.49
CA GLY A 24 -6.06 19.45 24.33
C GLY A 24 -5.82 17.99 24.66
N TYR A 25 -6.52 17.15 23.94
CA TYR A 25 -6.32 15.71 23.98
C TYR A 25 -5.05 15.33 23.22
N GLN A 26 -4.33 14.30 23.69
CA GLN A 26 -3.14 13.80 23.03
C GLN A 26 -3.49 12.97 21.78
N TYR A 27 -2.53 12.82 20.86
CA TYR A 27 -2.75 12.00 19.66
C TYR A 27 -3.08 10.55 20.00
N SER A 28 -2.48 9.99 21.03
CA SER A 28 -2.80 8.65 21.50
C SER A 28 -4.27 8.49 21.88
N GLU A 29 -4.84 9.47 22.58
CA GLU A 29 -6.26 9.46 22.96
C GLU A 29 -7.17 9.55 21.72
N ILE A 30 -6.83 10.44 20.77
CA ILE A 30 -7.57 10.62 19.51
C ILE A 30 -7.53 9.37 18.64
N ILE A 31 -6.33 8.82 18.40
CA ILE A 31 -6.15 7.62 17.57
C ILE A 31 -6.86 6.42 18.18
N ARG A 32 -6.80 6.26 19.51
CA ARG A 32 -7.53 5.19 20.20
C ARG A 32 -9.05 5.32 20.07
N SER A 33 -9.58 6.54 20.17
CA SER A 33 -11.00 6.79 19.91
C SER A 33 -11.38 6.41 18.47
N LEU A 34 -10.55 6.76 17.49
CA LEU A 34 -10.77 6.39 16.09
C LEU A 34 -10.70 4.87 15.89
N MET A 35 -9.71 4.20 16.49
CA MET A 35 -9.60 2.74 16.45
C MET A 35 -10.84 2.07 17.08
N SER A 36 -11.37 2.63 18.16
CA SER A 36 -12.58 2.11 18.82
C SER A 36 -13.79 2.12 17.90
N VAL A 37 -13.93 3.11 17.03
CA VAL A 37 -15.00 3.13 16.01
C VAL A 37 -14.96 1.86 15.17
N TYR A 38 -13.81 1.57 14.59
CA TYR A 38 -13.66 0.40 13.70
C TYR A 38 -13.73 -0.94 14.46
N PHE A 39 -13.16 -1.02 15.65
CA PHE A 39 -13.26 -2.23 16.48
C PHE A 39 -14.69 -2.55 16.91
N CYS A 40 -15.54 -1.54 17.03
CA CYS A 40 -16.98 -1.72 17.33
C CYS A 40 -17.84 -1.88 16.07
N GLY A 41 -17.24 -1.99 14.88
CA GLY A 41 -17.95 -2.19 13.62
C GLY A 41 -18.51 -0.91 13.01
N GLY A 42 -18.07 0.26 13.48
CA GLY A 42 -18.39 1.55 12.87
C GLY A 42 -17.68 1.74 11.53
N SER A 43 -18.23 2.59 10.68
CA SER A 43 -17.73 2.86 9.34
C SER A 43 -17.29 4.31 9.12
N CYS A 44 -17.69 5.22 9.98
CA CYS A 44 -17.36 6.63 9.90
C CYS A 44 -17.05 7.23 11.29
N ILE A 45 -16.41 8.38 11.30
CA ILE A 45 -15.98 9.04 12.56
C ILE A 45 -17.20 9.50 13.36
N GLU A 46 -18.29 9.85 12.71
CA GLU A 46 -19.54 10.27 13.34
C GLU A 46 -20.15 9.18 14.24
N ASP A 47 -19.85 7.90 13.98
CA ASP A 47 -20.30 6.77 14.80
C ASP A 47 -19.80 6.88 16.24
N VAL A 48 -18.67 7.55 16.48
CA VAL A 48 -18.19 7.79 17.84
C VAL A 48 -19.20 8.57 18.67
N THR A 49 -19.84 9.58 18.07
CA THR A 49 -20.81 10.43 18.75
C THR A 49 -22.20 9.78 18.77
N SER A 50 -22.61 9.19 17.65
CA SER A 50 -23.97 8.67 17.47
C SER A 50 -24.22 7.36 18.20
N HIS A 51 -23.21 6.49 18.29
CA HIS A 51 -23.39 5.11 18.75
C HIS A 51 -22.47 4.71 19.90
N LEU A 52 -21.25 5.23 19.97
CA LEU A 52 -20.24 4.71 20.90
C LEU A 52 -20.05 5.55 22.16
N MET A 53 -20.32 6.85 22.12
CA MET A 53 -20.03 7.76 23.23
C MET A 53 -20.64 7.34 24.56
N CYS A 54 -21.89 6.90 24.58
CA CYS A 54 -22.57 6.47 25.80
C CYS A 54 -21.95 5.20 26.41
N HIS A 55 -21.38 4.32 25.59
CA HIS A 55 -20.75 3.07 26.04
C HIS A 55 -19.28 3.29 26.42
N LEU A 56 -18.53 4.02 25.60
CA LEU A 56 -17.12 4.30 25.84
C LEU A 56 -16.90 5.20 27.07
N SER A 57 -17.84 6.09 27.38
CA SER A 57 -17.79 6.94 28.58
C SER A 57 -17.81 6.16 29.89
N LEU A 58 -18.29 4.90 29.86
CA LEU A 58 -18.28 3.99 31.01
C LEU A 58 -16.92 3.29 31.18
N HIS A 59 -16.05 3.35 30.20
CA HIS A 59 -14.75 2.70 30.26
C HIS A 59 -13.76 3.55 31.08
N PRO A 60 -13.04 2.95 32.04
CA PRO A 60 -12.21 3.72 33.00
C PRO A 60 -11.02 4.45 32.34
N THR A 61 -10.53 3.98 31.20
CA THR A 61 -9.34 4.51 30.53
C THR A 61 -9.61 5.08 29.14
N LEU A 62 -10.79 4.85 28.55
CA LEU A 62 -11.16 5.42 27.27
C LEU A 62 -11.92 6.73 27.49
N ARG A 63 -11.43 7.78 26.85
CA ARG A 63 -12.17 9.05 26.74
C ARG A 63 -12.79 9.14 25.37
N THR A 64 -14.00 9.62 25.30
CA THR A 64 -14.72 9.85 24.06
C THR A 64 -14.66 11.31 23.68
N TYR A 65 -14.47 11.54 22.41
CA TYR A 65 -14.38 12.87 21.83
C TYR A 65 -15.42 12.99 20.71
N SER A 66 -15.90 14.22 20.48
CA SER A 66 -16.78 14.45 19.35
C SER A 66 -16.05 14.14 18.03
N ALA A 67 -16.80 13.77 17.02
CA ALA A 67 -16.31 13.56 15.66
C ALA A 67 -15.47 14.76 15.16
N ASP A 68 -15.93 15.98 15.40
CA ASP A 68 -15.19 17.21 15.06
C ASP A 68 -13.82 17.33 15.75
N THR A 69 -13.72 16.85 16.99
CA THR A 69 -12.44 16.87 17.73
C THR A 69 -11.45 15.90 17.09
N ILE A 70 -11.90 14.70 16.72
CA ILE A 70 -11.09 13.70 16.04
C ILE A 70 -10.66 14.22 14.67
N LEU A 71 -11.59 14.73 13.86
CA LEU A 71 -11.31 15.28 12.52
C LEU A 71 -10.30 16.44 12.58
N ARG A 72 -10.43 17.37 13.55
CA ARG A 72 -9.46 18.45 13.72
C ARG A 72 -8.08 17.94 14.08
N ALA A 73 -7.98 16.95 14.96
CA ALA A 73 -6.69 16.35 15.32
C ALA A 73 -6.04 15.60 14.16
N ILE A 74 -6.81 14.87 13.36
CA ILE A 74 -6.32 14.21 12.13
C ILE A 74 -5.83 15.27 11.14
N LYS A 75 -6.56 16.37 10.99
CA LYS A 75 -6.14 17.49 10.12
C LYS A 75 -4.82 18.13 10.54
N GLU A 76 -4.49 18.13 11.83
CA GLU A 76 -3.19 18.60 12.33
C GLU A 76 -2.02 17.69 11.87
N LEU A 77 -2.30 16.45 11.49
CA LEU A 77 -1.32 15.46 10.99
C LEU A 77 -1.17 15.48 9.47
N THR A 78 -1.95 16.30 8.78
CA THR A 78 -1.84 16.40 7.32
C THR A 78 -0.47 16.94 6.92
N GLN A 79 0.03 16.45 5.81
CA GLN A 79 1.26 16.89 5.16
C GLN A 79 0.91 17.50 3.81
N ASP A 80 1.77 18.41 3.35
CA ASP A 80 1.61 19.00 2.04
C ASP A 80 1.78 17.93 0.96
N ASN A 81 0.99 18.04 -0.10
CA ASN A 81 1.12 17.18 -1.26
C ASN A 81 2.38 17.52 -2.05
N ILE A 82 3.03 16.49 -2.56
CA ILE A 82 4.07 16.64 -3.58
C ILE A 82 3.38 16.66 -4.94
N SER A 83 3.70 17.65 -5.76
CA SER A 83 3.13 17.78 -7.10
C SER A 83 4.14 17.35 -8.15
N TYR A 84 3.72 16.48 -9.06
CA TYR A 84 4.50 16.04 -10.20
C TYR A 84 3.78 16.39 -11.49
N THR A 85 4.52 16.94 -12.45
CA THR A 85 3.99 17.30 -13.76
C THR A 85 4.45 16.28 -14.81
N SER A 86 3.51 15.70 -15.55
CA SER A 86 3.80 14.78 -16.64
C SER A 86 4.33 15.52 -17.87
N ASP A 87 4.92 14.79 -18.82
CA ASP A 87 5.41 15.31 -20.11
C ASP A 87 4.27 15.97 -20.93
N THR A 88 3.03 15.59 -20.69
CA THR A 88 1.85 16.21 -21.31
C THR A 88 1.38 17.49 -20.60
N GLY A 89 2.12 17.98 -19.60
CA GLY A 89 1.80 19.19 -18.83
C GLY A 89 0.70 19.01 -17.77
N LYS A 90 0.23 17.78 -17.51
CA LYS A 90 -0.74 17.51 -16.44
C LYS A 90 -0.02 17.33 -15.10
N THR A 91 -0.49 18.05 -14.09
CA THR A 91 0.03 17.95 -12.72
C THR A 91 -0.88 17.07 -11.88
N TYR A 92 -0.26 16.20 -11.09
CA TYR A 92 -0.91 15.28 -10.16
C TYR A 92 -0.35 15.48 -8.76
N ALA A 93 -1.21 15.37 -7.76
CA ALA A 93 -0.84 15.48 -6.36
C ALA A 93 -0.64 14.09 -5.73
N PHE A 94 0.43 13.97 -4.94
CA PHE A 94 0.76 12.77 -4.16
C PHE A 94 0.92 13.17 -2.69
N ASN A 95 0.37 12.36 -1.81
CA ASN A 95 0.56 12.52 -0.37
C ASN A 95 1.26 11.29 0.20
N THR A 96 2.47 11.48 0.67
CA THR A 96 3.33 10.38 1.17
C THR A 96 2.91 9.88 2.55
N ALA A 97 2.12 10.65 3.28
CA ALA A 97 1.63 10.33 4.63
C ALA A 97 2.75 9.83 5.58
N ASP A 98 3.95 10.42 5.53
CA ASP A 98 5.17 9.91 6.17
C ASP A 98 5.01 9.69 7.68
N LYS A 99 4.39 10.64 8.39
CA LYS A 99 4.15 10.51 9.84
C LYS A 99 3.25 9.32 10.16
N LEU A 100 2.18 9.14 9.37
CA LEU A 100 1.21 8.06 9.59
C LEU A 100 1.79 6.71 9.18
N ASN A 101 2.57 6.64 8.10
CA ASN A 101 3.29 5.45 7.72
C ASN A 101 4.36 5.06 8.76
N THR A 102 5.06 6.04 9.34
CA THR A 102 5.99 5.80 10.42
C THR A 102 5.28 5.27 11.67
N LEU A 103 4.13 5.85 12.02
CA LEU A 103 3.30 5.36 13.11
C LEU A 103 2.85 3.92 12.87
N LEU A 104 2.35 3.62 11.67
CA LEU A 104 1.89 2.29 11.29
C LEU A 104 2.99 1.25 11.51
N LEU A 105 4.19 1.47 10.97
CA LEU A 105 5.33 0.57 11.16
C LEU A 105 5.72 0.45 12.63
N ASN A 106 5.80 1.56 13.37
CA ASN A 106 6.13 1.52 14.79
C ASN A 106 5.11 0.71 15.60
N CYS A 107 3.82 0.78 15.25
CA CYS A 107 2.78 -0.06 15.86
C CYS A 107 2.99 -1.55 15.54
N LEU A 108 3.31 -1.90 14.29
CA LEU A 108 3.58 -3.28 13.89
C LEU A 108 4.80 -3.88 14.62
N PHE A 109 5.86 -3.10 14.79
CA PHE A 109 7.02 -3.50 15.60
C PHE A 109 6.65 -3.64 17.08
N ALA A 110 5.94 -2.67 17.64
CA ALA A 110 5.55 -2.68 19.05
C ALA A 110 4.65 -3.86 19.40
N THR A 111 3.81 -4.30 18.46
CA THR A 111 2.94 -5.47 18.63
C THR A 111 3.64 -6.79 18.32
N GLY A 112 4.89 -6.75 17.85
CA GLY A 112 5.69 -7.94 17.53
C GLY A 112 5.30 -8.61 16.21
N GLN A 113 4.49 -7.96 15.40
CA GLN A 113 4.10 -8.44 14.07
C GLN A 113 5.26 -8.32 13.07
N LEU A 114 6.05 -7.26 13.17
CA LEU A 114 7.33 -7.11 12.48
C LEU A 114 8.49 -7.19 13.46
N LYS A 115 9.62 -7.70 13.01
CA LYS A 115 10.84 -7.85 13.81
C LYS A 115 12.01 -7.23 13.06
N GLU A 116 12.84 -6.49 13.76
CA GLU A 116 14.10 -5.96 13.23
C GLU A 116 14.98 -7.10 12.69
N GLY A 117 15.64 -6.89 11.57
CA GLY A 117 16.39 -7.92 10.83
C GLY A 117 15.50 -8.94 10.12
N GLY A 118 14.18 -8.78 10.17
CA GLY A 118 13.24 -9.67 9.50
C GLY A 118 13.31 -9.57 7.97
N MET A 119 13.05 -10.70 7.32
CA MET A 119 12.98 -10.81 5.86
C MET A 119 11.54 -11.14 5.48
N TYR A 120 10.93 -10.31 4.60
CA TYR A 120 9.51 -10.39 4.29
C TYR A 120 9.25 -10.32 2.79
N ASP A 121 8.14 -10.92 2.38
CA ASP A 121 7.57 -10.76 1.05
C ASP A 121 6.63 -9.57 1.06
N VAL A 122 6.75 -8.69 0.08
CA VAL A 122 5.97 -7.45 -0.02
C VAL A 122 5.12 -7.48 -1.28
N ASP A 123 3.84 -7.21 -1.12
CA ASP A 123 2.90 -6.98 -2.21
C ASP A 123 2.58 -5.50 -2.34
N PHE A 124 2.40 -5.04 -3.56
CA PHE A 124 2.01 -3.67 -3.84
C PHE A 124 0.89 -3.61 -4.86
N ASP A 125 -0.15 -2.89 -4.53
CA ASP A 125 -1.27 -2.64 -5.44
C ASP A 125 -1.89 -1.26 -5.20
N HIS A 126 -2.74 -0.82 -6.15
CA HIS A 126 -3.53 0.38 -6.01
C HIS A 126 -4.96 0.06 -5.70
N GLN A 127 -5.48 0.80 -4.76
CA GLN A 127 -6.89 0.81 -4.42
C GLN A 127 -7.57 2.08 -4.96
N PHE A 128 -8.87 2.01 -5.22
CA PHE A 128 -9.66 3.20 -5.45
C PHE A 128 -10.52 3.47 -4.23
N ILE A 129 -10.52 4.73 -3.79
CA ILE A 129 -11.40 5.21 -2.74
C ILE A 129 -12.36 6.21 -3.38
N GLU A 130 -13.61 5.79 -3.57
CA GLU A 130 -14.68 6.65 -4.03
C GLU A 130 -15.04 7.68 -2.95
N THR A 131 -15.21 8.93 -3.34
CA THR A 131 -15.53 10.02 -2.43
C THR A 131 -16.05 11.23 -3.17
N GLU A 132 -16.91 12.01 -2.53
CA GLU A 132 -17.46 13.27 -3.04
C GLU A 132 -16.68 14.50 -2.54
N LYS A 133 -15.48 14.33 -2.00
CA LYS A 133 -14.67 15.47 -1.52
C LYS A 133 -14.31 16.39 -2.70
N TYR A 134 -14.21 17.69 -2.39
CA TYR A 134 -14.03 18.75 -3.39
C TYR A 134 -12.72 18.65 -4.20
N ASP A 135 -11.70 18.01 -3.65
CA ASP A 135 -10.39 17.80 -4.26
C ASP A 135 -10.25 16.43 -4.97
N ALA A 136 -11.28 15.56 -4.86
CA ALA A 136 -11.31 14.28 -5.55
C ALA A 136 -11.31 14.46 -7.07
N LYS A 137 -10.62 13.57 -7.78
CA LYS A 137 -10.53 13.59 -9.26
C LYS A 137 -11.27 12.41 -9.85
N THR A 138 -11.82 12.63 -11.06
CA THR A 138 -12.51 11.56 -11.79
C THR A 138 -11.55 10.45 -12.15
N THR A 139 -11.81 9.26 -11.66
CA THR A 139 -11.02 8.04 -11.94
C THR A 139 -11.29 7.53 -13.37
N TYR A 140 -10.45 6.61 -13.86
CA TYR A 140 -10.74 5.95 -15.15
C TYR A 140 -12.02 5.10 -15.11
N LYS A 141 -12.47 4.71 -13.90
CA LYS A 141 -13.75 4.00 -13.67
C LYS A 141 -14.96 4.93 -13.66
N LYS A 142 -14.76 6.24 -13.90
CA LYS A 142 -15.78 7.30 -14.05
C LYS A 142 -16.49 7.71 -12.74
N PHE A 143 -15.93 7.46 -11.59
CA PHE A 143 -16.37 8.05 -10.33
C PHE A 143 -15.29 9.01 -9.77
N LEU A 144 -15.70 9.91 -8.86
CA LEU A 144 -14.79 10.78 -8.14
C LEU A 144 -14.06 10.00 -7.04
N GLY A 145 -12.77 10.20 -6.89
CA GLY A 145 -12.04 9.49 -5.86
C GLY A 145 -10.55 9.76 -5.82
N TYR A 146 -9.90 9.00 -4.95
CA TYR A 146 -8.44 8.92 -4.80
C TYR A 146 -7.94 7.56 -5.25
N ARG A 147 -6.64 7.47 -5.46
CA ARG A 147 -5.98 6.24 -5.87
C ARG A 147 -4.73 5.96 -5.05
N PRO A 148 -4.86 5.57 -3.78
CA PRO A 148 -3.72 5.20 -2.96
C PRO A 148 -3.02 3.95 -3.50
N GLY A 149 -1.68 3.99 -3.48
CA GLY A 149 -0.82 2.82 -3.55
C GLY A 149 -0.64 2.25 -2.16
N VAL A 150 -0.76 0.93 -2.01
CA VAL A 150 -0.72 0.23 -0.73
C VAL A 150 0.33 -0.88 -0.80
N ALA A 151 1.28 -0.85 0.14
CA ALA A 151 2.25 -1.92 0.34
C ALA A 151 1.81 -2.79 1.52
N VAL A 152 1.85 -4.12 1.35
CA VAL A 152 1.45 -5.08 2.39
C VAL A 152 2.48 -6.18 2.59
N ILE A 153 2.56 -6.70 3.79
CA ILE A 153 3.31 -7.92 4.17
C ILE A 153 2.29 -8.89 4.77
N GLY A 154 1.93 -9.93 4.00
CA GLY A 154 0.80 -10.80 4.37
C GLY A 154 -0.49 -9.97 4.48
N ASP A 155 -1.12 -9.98 5.65
CA ASP A 155 -2.35 -9.21 5.91
C ASP A 155 -2.08 -7.82 6.51
N MET A 156 -0.82 -7.44 6.67
CA MET A 156 -0.43 -6.18 7.32
C MET A 156 -0.15 -5.10 6.28
N ILE A 157 -0.83 -3.97 6.36
CA ILE A 157 -0.46 -2.77 5.62
C ILE A 157 0.83 -2.21 6.22
N VAL A 158 1.86 -2.02 5.40
CA VAL A 158 3.16 -1.47 5.83
C VAL A 158 3.46 -0.10 5.22
N GLY A 159 2.63 0.35 4.31
CA GLY A 159 2.73 1.70 3.75
C GLY A 159 1.57 2.05 2.84
N ILE A 160 1.21 3.34 2.86
CA ILE A 160 0.18 3.93 2.00
C ILE A 160 0.71 5.25 1.45
N GLU A 161 0.55 5.46 0.16
CA GLU A 161 0.79 6.75 -0.48
C GLU A 161 -0.41 7.12 -1.34
N ASN A 162 -1.06 8.23 -1.04
CA ASN A 162 -2.23 8.66 -1.80
C ASN A 162 -1.84 9.41 -3.06
N SER A 163 -2.64 9.26 -4.11
CA SER A 163 -2.53 10.04 -5.34
C SER A 163 -3.90 10.42 -5.87
N ASP A 164 -3.92 11.42 -6.75
CA ASP A 164 -5.14 11.82 -7.45
C ASP A 164 -5.79 10.63 -8.17
N GLY A 165 -7.11 10.54 -8.13
CA GLY A 165 -7.88 9.45 -8.73
C GLY A 165 -7.68 9.26 -10.23
N ASN A 166 -7.28 10.31 -10.94
CA ASN A 166 -7.00 10.29 -12.38
C ASN A 166 -5.52 10.05 -12.72
N THR A 167 -4.67 9.79 -11.74
CA THR A 167 -3.25 9.52 -11.96
C THR A 167 -3.08 8.23 -12.75
N ASN A 168 -2.20 8.25 -13.76
CA ASN A 168 -1.83 7.03 -14.47
C ASN A 168 -1.10 6.07 -13.50
N VAL A 169 -1.39 4.78 -13.62
CA VAL A 169 -0.84 3.75 -12.73
C VAL A 169 0.69 3.69 -12.72
N ARG A 170 1.34 4.05 -13.81
CA ARG A 170 2.81 4.06 -13.94
C ARG A 170 3.45 5.37 -13.55
N PHE A 171 2.67 6.44 -13.53
CA PHE A 171 3.19 7.78 -13.30
C PHE A 171 3.78 7.90 -11.90
N ASN A 172 5.04 8.30 -11.81
CA ASN A 172 5.81 8.47 -10.58
C ASN A 172 5.89 7.24 -9.66
N ARG A 173 5.65 6.03 -10.22
CA ARG A 173 5.64 4.78 -9.48
C ARG A 173 7.01 4.41 -8.92
N LYS A 174 8.07 4.67 -9.65
CA LYS A 174 9.45 4.45 -9.22
C LYS A 174 9.72 5.14 -7.88
N ASP A 175 9.39 6.42 -7.77
CA ASP A 175 9.63 7.19 -6.54
C ASP A 175 8.75 6.71 -5.38
N THR A 176 7.48 6.35 -5.67
CA THR A 176 6.59 5.76 -4.67
C THR A 176 7.16 4.47 -4.10
N LEU A 177 7.59 3.54 -4.95
CA LEU A 177 8.18 2.27 -4.51
C LEU A 177 9.52 2.49 -3.81
N GLY A 178 10.39 3.37 -4.31
CA GLY A 178 11.64 3.74 -3.65
C GLY A 178 11.40 4.20 -2.21
N ARG A 179 10.45 5.10 -1.99
CA ARG A 179 10.08 5.54 -0.62
C ARG A 179 9.56 4.41 0.26
N PHE A 180 8.81 3.45 -0.28
CA PHE A 180 8.37 2.29 0.51
C PHE A 180 9.53 1.38 0.90
N PHE A 181 10.42 1.05 -0.04
CA PHE A 181 11.58 0.22 0.24
C PHE A 181 12.52 0.89 1.24
N GLU A 182 12.88 2.16 1.00
CA GLU A 182 13.74 2.93 1.90
C GLU A 182 13.18 2.98 3.34
N ARG A 183 11.86 3.14 3.48
CA ARG A 183 11.21 3.17 4.80
C ARG A 183 11.30 1.81 5.51
N LEU A 184 11.15 0.70 4.78
CA LEU A 184 11.32 -0.65 5.33
C LEU A 184 12.78 -0.91 5.73
N GLU A 185 13.72 -0.53 4.88
CA GLU A 185 15.16 -0.66 5.12
C GLU A 185 15.63 0.17 6.33
N GLN A 186 15.14 1.41 6.48
CA GLN A 186 15.39 2.25 7.65
C GLN A 186 14.91 1.62 8.97
N LYS A 187 13.94 0.71 8.89
CA LYS A 187 13.47 -0.11 10.02
C LYS A 187 14.21 -1.44 10.15
N GLY A 188 15.29 -1.64 9.42
CA GLY A 188 16.07 -2.87 9.44
C GLY A 188 15.38 -4.07 8.82
N LEU A 189 14.38 -3.87 7.97
CA LEU A 189 13.68 -4.93 7.26
C LEU A 189 14.33 -5.19 5.89
N THR A 190 14.32 -6.46 5.49
CA THR A 190 14.79 -6.88 4.17
C THR A 190 13.61 -7.40 3.34
N VAL A 191 13.49 -6.95 2.12
CA VAL A 191 12.49 -7.48 1.17
C VAL A 191 13.07 -8.70 0.46
N ASN A 192 12.47 -9.87 0.69
CA ASN A 192 12.86 -11.11 0.06
C ASN A 192 12.28 -11.21 -1.35
N ARG A 193 10.96 -11.06 -1.46
CA ARG A 193 10.21 -11.07 -2.71
C ARG A 193 9.29 -9.88 -2.78
N PHE A 194 9.20 -9.32 -3.98
CA PHE A 194 8.25 -8.25 -4.27
C PHE A 194 7.25 -8.72 -5.32
N ARG A 195 5.96 -8.42 -5.13
CA ARG A 195 4.91 -8.75 -6.09
C ARG A 195 4.09 -7.51 -6.43
N ALA A 196 3.77 -7.34 -7.72
CA ALA A 196 2.91 -6.28 -8.20
C ALA A 196 2.17 -6.65 -9.48
N ASP A 197 1.12 -5.92 -9.79
CA ASP A 197 0.33 -6.08 -11.00
C ASP A 197 1.03 -5.50 -12.25
N CYS A 198 0.38 -5.62 -13.42
CA CYS A 198 0.90 -5.10 -14.69
C CYS A 198 1.01 -3.56 -14.74
N GLY A 199 0.35 -2.85 -13.85
CA GLY A 199 0.50 -1.42 -13.69
C GLY A 199 1.89 -1.01 -13.22
N SER A 200 2.62 -1.94 -12.59
CA SER A 200 4.00 -1.76 -12.13
C SER A 200 5.06 -2.29 -13.12
N CYS A 201 4.66 -2.67 -14.33
CA CYS A 201 5.58 -3.21 -15.31
C CYS A 201 6.12 -2.11 -16.24
N SER A 202 7.26 -1.53 -15.89
CA SER A 202 8.06 -0.65 -16.74
C SER A 202 9.54 -0.81 -16.37
N GLU A 203 10.42 -0.41 -17.29
CA GLU A 203 11.87 -0.48 -17.10
C GLU A 203 12.31 0.19 -15.79
N GLU A 204 11.95 1.45 -15.62
CA GLU A 204 12.31 2.24 -14.43
C GLU A 204 11.85 1.60 -13.11
N ILE A 205 10.68 0.98 -13.12
CA ILE A 205 10.12 0.32 -11.92
C ILE A 205 10.89 -0.96 -11.64
N VAL A 206 11.17 -1.76 -12.67
CA VAL A 206 11.92 -3.02 -12.53
C VAL A 206 13.34 -2.74 -12.03
N GLU A 207 13.99 -1.71 -12.55
CA GLU A 207 15.32 -1.28 -12.08
C GLU A 207 15.29 -0.85 -10.60
N GLU A 208 14.26 -0.09 -10.21
CA GLU A 208 14.12 0.34 -8.82
C GLU A 208 13.90 -0.85 -7.89
N VAL A 209 12.93 -1.70 -8.21
CA VAL A 209 12.63 -2.90 -7.43
C VAL A 209 13.85 -3.81 -7.30
N GLY A 210 14.63 -3.98 -8.39
CA GLY A 210 15.84 -4.81 -8.41
C GLY A 210 16.98 -4.33 -7.48
N LYS A 211 16.95 -3.07 -7.03
CA LYS A 211 17.92 -2.56 -6.04
C LYS A 211 17.61 -3.03 -4.62
N HIS A 212 16.33 -3.26 -4.33
CA HIS A 212 15.82 -3.43 -2.97
C HIS A 212 15.42 -4.87 -2.63
N CYS A 213 15.20 -5.74 -3.63
CA CYS A 213 14.82 -7.12 -3.37
C CYS A 213 15.56 -8.11 -4.27
N LYS A 214 15.75 -9.34 -3.77
CA LYS A 214 16.45 -10.41 -4.50
C LYS A 214 15.62 -10.98 -5.64
N THR A 215 14.30 -11.01 -5.46
CA THR A 215 13.37 -11.63 -6.40
C THR A 215 12.10 -10.82 -6.48
N PHE A 216 11.57 -10.65 -7.67
CA PHE A 216 10.29 -9.98 -7.85
C PHE A 216 9.42 -10.69 -8.88
N TYR A 217 8.10 -10.52 -8.73
CA TYR A 217 7.08 -11.05 -9.62
C TYR A 217 6.16 -9.89 -10.04
N ILE A 218 6.40 -9.35 -11.21
CA ILE A 218 5.61 -8.26 -11.78
C ILE A 218 4.91 -8.79 -13.02
N ARG A 219 3.58 -8.77 -13.02
CA ARG A 219 2.82 -9.18 -14.20
C ARG A 219 3.13 -8.23 -15.35
N THR A 220 3.58 -8.77 -16.48
CA THR A 220 3.82 -7.95 -17.67
C THR A 220 2.53 -7.61 -18.41
N ASN A 221 2.56 -6.54 -19.19
CA ASN A 221 1.50 -6.24 -20.13
C ASN A 221 1.53 -7.23 -21.29
N ARG A 222 0.39 -7.38 -21.92
CA ARG A 222 0.30 -8.13 -23.18
C ARG A 222 1.13 -7.41 -24.24
N CYS A 223 2.20 -8.05 -24.68
CA CYS A 223 3.10 -7.56 -25.73
C CYS A 223 3.06 -8.56 -26.89
N GLY A 224 2.76 -8.07 -28.11
CA GLY A 224 2.63 -8.95 -29.29
C GLY A 224 3.88 -9.80 -29.56
N SER A 225 5.06 -9.18 -29.48
CA SER A 225 6.33 -9.89 -29.69
C SER A 225 6.59 -10.98 -28.66
N LEU A 226 6.17 -10.78 -27.41
CA LEU A 226 6.30 -11.81 -26.36
C LEU A 226 5.39 -13.01 -26.62
N TYR A 227 4.23 -12.80 -27.26
CA TYR A 227 3.35 -13.93 -27.62
C TYR A 227 3.96 -14.81 -28.69
N ASP A 228 4.66 -14.26 -29.67
CA ASP A 228 5.34 -15.04 -30.70
C ASP A 228 6.42 -15.93 -30.08
N ASP A 229 7.15 -15.44 -29.10
CA ASP A 229 8.12 -16.22 -28.33
C ASP A 229 7.45 -17.32 -27.48
N ILE A 230 6.32 -16.99 -26.87
CA ILE A 230 5.54 -17.93 -26.05
C ILE A 230 4.99 -19.09 -26.91
N PHE A 231 4.49 -18.81 -28.11
CA PHE A 231 3.89 -19.84 -28.97
C PHE A 231 4.88 -20.90 -29.45
N VAL A 232 6.16 -20.58 -29.54
CA VAL A 232 7.20 -21.53 -29.94
C VAL A 232 7.78 -22.32 -28.77
N LEU A 233 7.43 -22.00 -27.52
CA LEU A 233 7.94 -22.69 -26.35
C LEU A 233 7.45 -24.14 -26.29
N ARG A 234 8.36 -25.01 -25.89
CA ARG A 234 8.10 -26.42 -25.63
C ARG A 234 8.45 -26.77 -24.20
N GLY A 235 7.92 -27.89 -23.69
CA GLY A 235 8.25 -28.34 -22.33
C GLY A 235 7.43 -27.68 -21.23
N TRP A 236 6.17 -27.36 -21.52
CA TRP A 236 5.23 -26.86 -20.54
C TRP A 236 5.01 -27.91 -19.44
N LYS A 237 5.11 -27.48 -18.18
CA LYS A 237 4.86 -28.29 -17.00
C LYS A 237 3.43 -28.07 -16.55
N LYS A 238 2.70 -29.14 -16.29
CA LYS A 238 1.37 -29.07 -15.70
C LYS A 238 1.50 -28.91 -14.19
N GLU A 239 0.82 -27.93 -13.65
CA GLU A 239 0.76 -27.62 -12.23
C GLU A 239 -0.70 -27.42 -11.83
N GLU A 240 -1.02 -27.67 -10.56
CA GLU A 240 -2.34 -27.45 -10.00
C GLU A 240 -2.23 -26.46 -8.82
N LEU A 241 -3.11 -25.49 -8.78
CA LEU A 241 -3.23 -24.54 -7.68
C LEU A 241 -4.72 -24.30 -7.40
N ASP A 242 -5.14 -24.54 -6.18
CA ASP A 242 -6.52 -24.35 -5.73
C ASP A 242 -7.56 -25.10 -6.60
N GLY A 243 -7.23 -26.31 -7.04
CA GLY A 243 -8.10 -27.13 -7.90
C GLY A 243 -8.15 -26.68 -9.37
N ILE A 244 -7.30 -25.73 -9.77
CA ILE A 244 -7.21 -25.25 -11.14
C ILE A 244 -5.90 -25.77 -11.76
N GLU A 245 -6.04 -26.57 -12.81
CA GLU A 245 -4.90 -26.99 -13.63
C GLU A 245 -4.41 -25.83 -14.51
N PHE A 246 -3.10 -25.66 -14.60
CA PHE A 246 -2.46 -24.70 -15.51
C PHE A 246 -1.12 -25.24 -16.00
N GLU A 247 -0.65 -24.68 -17.08
CA GLU A 247 0.66 -24.99 -17.63
C GLU A 247 1.64 -23.86 -17.32
N LEU A 248 2.82 -24.22 -16.84
CA LEU A 248 3.89 -23.31 -16.48
C LEU A 248 5.13 -23.57 -17.33
N ASN A 249 5.73 -22.52 -17.82
CA ASN A 249 7.05 -22.55 -18.42
C ASN A 249 7.86 -21.33 -17.97
N SER A 250 9.18 -21.38 -18.08
CA SER A 250 10.06 -20.27 -17.82
C SER A 250 11.01 -20.08 -18.98
N ILE A 251 11.21 -18.85 -19.38
CA ILE A 251 12.17 -18.47 -20.42
C ILE A 251 13.05 -17.35 -19.89
N LEU A 252 14.30 -17.34 -20.32
CA LEU A 252 15.17 -16.20 -20.15
C LEU A 252 14.90 -15.25 -21.31
N VAL A 253 14.45 -14.04 -21.00
CA VAL A 253 14.22 -13.01 -22.00
C VAL A 253 15.34 -11.97 -21.87
N GLU A 254 16.22 -11.96 -22.87
CA GLU A 254 17.27 -10.94 -22.96
C GLU A 254 16.69 -9.66 -23.55
N ASN A 255 17.20 -8.51 -23.06
CA ASN A 255 16.77 -7.19 -23.51
C ASN A 255 15.26 -6.90 -23.38
N PHE A 256 14.61 -7.52 -22.40
CA PHE A 256 13.27 -7.14 -22.03
C PHE A 256 13.27 -5.66 -21.61
N PHE A 257 12.46 -4.81 -22.23
CA PHE A 257 12.49 -3.34 -22.11
C PHE A 257 13.76 -2.65 -22.66
N CYS A 258 14.50 -3.27 -23.56
CA CYS A 258 15.82 -2.76 -23.99
C CYS A 258 16.87 -2.68 -22.87
N LEU A 259 16.67 -3.43 -21.78
CA LEU A 259 17.63 -3.50 -20.68
C LEU A 259 18.87 -4.31 -21.04
N ARG A 260 20.01 -3.90 -20.50
CA ARG A 260 21.26 -4.67 -20.57
C ARG A 260 21.27 -5.90 -19.62
N HIS A 261 20.18 -6.14 -18.93
CA HIS A 261 20.02 -7.23 -17.98
C HIS A 261 19.06 -8.29 -18.53
N SER A 262 19.35 -9.54 -18.28
CA SER A 262 18.45 -10.68 -18.58
C SER A 262 17.62 -11.02 -17.34
N TYR A 263 16.34 -11.27 -17.54
CA TYR A 263 15.43 -11.71 -16.50
C TYR A 263 14.85 -13.07 -16.83
N GLU A 264 14.80 -13.94 -15.82
CA GLU A 264 14.05 -15.18 -15.92
C GLU A 264 12.56 -14.86 -15.77
N THR A 265 11.76 -15.19 -16.77
CA THR A 265 10.34 -14.93 -16.80
C THR A 265 9.57 -16.23 -16.73
N SER A 266 8.72 -16.38 -15.74
CA SER A 266 7.75 -17.46 -15.63
C SER A 266 6.43 -17.07 -16.29
N ILE A 267 5.94 -17.89 -17.18
CA ILE A 267 4.73 -17.64 -17.96
C ILE A 267 3.65 -18.63 -17.52
N ARG A 268 2.51 -18.08 -17.09
CA ARG A 268 1.31 -18.86 -16.83
C ARG A 268 0.37 -18.72 -18.03
N ALA A 269 0.11 -19.82 -18.73
CA ALA A 269 -0.92 -19.87 -19.76
C ALA A 269 -2.29 -20.08 -19.08
N GLY A 270 -3.15 -19.08 -19.14
CA GLY A 270 -4.55 -19.26 -18.73
C GLY A 270 -5.32 -20.02 -19.80
N HIS A 271 -6.35 -20.80 -19.38
CA HIS A 271 -7.23 -21.56 -20.27
C HIS A 271 -7.86 -20.69 -21.36
N LYS A 272 -7.18 -20.50 -22.48
CA LYS A 272 -7.82 -20.33 -23.78
C LYS A 272 -7.37 -21.52 -24.61
N LYS A 273 -8.33 -22.38 -24.99
CA LYS A 273 -8.11 -23.42 -25.99
C LYS A 273 -7.36 -22.80 -27.14
N ILE A 274 -6.12 -23.24 -27.33
CA ILE A 274 -5.38 -23.01 -28.57
C ILE A 274 -6.17 -23.72 -29.65
N PRO A 275 -6.56 -23.09 -30.75
CA PRO A 275 -7.15 -23.83 -31.87
C PRO A 275 -6.12 -24.86 -32.32
N THR A 276 -6.44 -26.11 -32.19
CA THR A 276 -5.72 -27.19 -32.87
C THR A 276 -6.12 -27.12 -34.34
N GLU A 277 -5.23 -26.65 -35.20
CA GLU A 277 -5.19 -27.07 -36.58
C GLU A 277 -4.48 -28.40 -36.73
#